data_0c4ebb1964ecb01e1654eafc7033646e
#
_entry.id   0c4ebb1964ecb01e1654eafc7033646e
#
_cell.length_a   1.000
_cell.length_b   1.000
_cell.length_c   1.000
_cell.angle_alpha   90.00
_cell.angle_beta   90.00
_cell.angle_gamma   90.00
#
_symmetry.space_group_name_H-M   'P 1'
#
loop_
_entity.id
_entity.type
_entity.pdbx_description
1 polymer ?
#
loop_
_entity_poly.entity_id
_entity_poly.type
_entity_poly.pdbx_seq_one_letter_code
_entity_poly.pdbx_strand_id
1 'polypeptide(L)'
;MTTASRLAGRELIKGHGTENDFLLLVDPEREVSVSAADIAAVCDRRAGFGADGFVRVVRTRSLPGAQGFHEAVPEAEWFMDYYNADGSVAEMCGNASRLFAAVLDAEGLRSIADGDSVTIGTRGGARAITRVGDLWTVDMGPARPIRPVGALADAEEDGWDTVVVVPGLEGERAALSISMPNPHTVVALGDEDELRAADFAGLTDSGDPVVYDPAPMAGTNLELVVPMGGDADSATGDRVG
;
A
#
# COMPACT_ATOMS: atom_id res chain seq x y z
N MET A 1 -19.10 -28.17 -12.08
CA MET A 1 -20.04 -27.05 -12.33
C MET A 1 -19.39 -25.79 -11.79
N THR A 2 -18.95 -24.90 -12.66
CA THR A 2 -18.39 -23.60 -12.25
C THR A 2 -19.54 -22.78 -11.69
N THR A 3 -19.54 -22.53 -10.39
CA THR A 3 -20.49 -21.58 -9.80
C THR A 3 -20.26 -20.23 -10.47
N ALA A 4 -21.29 -19.66 -11.07
CA ALA A 4 -21.17 -18.33 -11.67
C ALA A 4 -20.68 -17.36 -10.61
N SER A 5 -19.65 -16.57 -10.93
CA SER A 5 -19.12 -15.56 -10.02
C SER A 5 -20.25 -14.61 -9.60
N ARG A 6 -20.31 -14.25 -8.34
CA ARG A 6 -21.28 -13.27 -7.79
C ARG A 6 -21.07 -11.87 -8.37
N LEU A 7 -19.95 -11.65 -9.04
CA LEU A 7 -19.62 -10.44 -9.78
C LEU A 7 -20.15 -10.47 -11.24
N ALA A 8 -20.73 -11.60 -11.71
CA ALA A 8 -21.25 -11.70 -13.05
C ALA A 8 -22.36 -10.66 -13.29
N GLY A 9 -22.22 -9.89 -14.39
CA GLY A 9 -23.15 -8.81 -14.75
C GLY A 9 -22.97 -7.52 -13.92
N ARG A 10 -21.94 -7.43 -13.09
CA ARG A 10 -21.58 -6.20 -12.39
C ARG A 10 -20.54 -5.43 -13.21
N GLU A 11 -20.64 -4.12 -13.18
CA GLU A 11 -19.63 -3.23 -13.74
C GLU A 11 -18.45 -3.15 -12.80
N LEU A 12 -17.23 -3.29 -13.33
CA LEU A 12 -15.98 -3.11 -12.63
C LEU A 12 -15.18 -2.02 -13.32
N ILE A 13 -14.64 -1.11 -12.54
CA ILE A 13 -13.71 -0.08 -13.00
C ILE A 13 -12.30 -0.63 -12.88
N LYS A 14 -11.51 -0.57 -13.95
CA LYS A 14 -10.09 -0.90 -13.91
C LYS A 14 -9.26 0.37 -13.99
N GLY A 15 -8.31 0.52 -13.08
CA GLY A 15 -7.39 1.64 -13.04
C GLY A 15 -6.11 1.29 -12.30
N HIS A 16 -5.18 2.23 -12.25
CA HIS A 16 -3.90 2.03 -11.56
C HIS A 16 -3.40 3.30 -10.85
N GLY A 17 -2.59 3.11 -9.82
CA GLY A 17 -1.74 4.14 -9.22
C GLY A 17 -0.30 3.73 -9.37
N THR A 18 0.51 4.47 -10.15
CA THR A 18 1.93 4.12 -10.45
C THR A 18 2.11 2.67 -10.94
N GLU A 19 1.31 2.28 -11.96
CA GLU A 19 1.28 0.96 -12.60
C GLU A 19 0.80 -0.21 -11.72
N ASN A 20 0.61 -0.02 -10.41
CA ASN A 20 -0.05 -0.97 -9.54
C ASN A 20 -1.56 -0.91 -9.81
N ASP A 21 -2.14 -1.96 -10.40
CA ASP A 21 -3.48 -1.93 -10.98
C ASP A 21 -4.53 -2.62 -10.11
N PHE A 22 -5.74 -2.08 -10.15
CA PHE A 22 -6.85 -2.52 -9.31
C PHE A 22 -8.13 -2.65 -10.10
N LEU A 23 -9.00 -3.55 -9.66
CA LEU A 23 -10.41 -3.61 -10.04
C LEU A 23 -11.26 -3.00 -8.92
N LEU A 24 -12.11 -2.04 -9.25
CA LEU A 24 -13.00 -1.40 -8.28
C LEU A 24 -14.45 -1.76 -8.57
N LEU A 25 -15.18 -2.08 -7.50
CA LEU A 25 -16.64 -2.26 -7.50
C LEU A 25 -17.28 -1.11 -6.72
N VAL A 26 -18.08 -0.29 -7.38
CA VAL A 26 -18.91 0.72 -6.69
C VAL A 26 -20.14 0.03 -6.12
N ASP A 27 -20.19 -0.09 -4.80
CA ASP A 27 -21.27 -0.80 -4.07
C ASP A 27 -21.53 -0.09 -2.73
N PRO A 28 -22.09 1.14 -2.77
CA PRO A 28 -22.21 2.02 -1.61
C PRO A 28 -22.90 1.38 -0.41
N GLU A 29 -23.93 0.59 -0.62
CA GLU A 29 -24.72 -0.03 0.45
C GLU A 29 -24.33 -1.50 0.71
N ARG A 30 -23.24 -1.96 0.06
CA ARG A 30 -22.71 -3.31 0.26
C ARG A 30 -23.71 -4.42 -0.06
N GLU A 31 -24.44 -4.26 -1.15
CA GLU A 31 -25.48 -5.21 -1.58
C GLU A 31 -24.90 -6.46 -2.25
N VAL A 32 -23.71 -6.34 -2.88
CA VAL A 32 -23.06 -7.44 -3.58
C VAL A 32 -22.30 -8.32 -2.61
N SER A 33 -22.64 -9.59 -2.51
CA SER A 33 -21.84 -10.56 -1.75
C SER A 33 -20.60 -10.96 -2.55
N VAL A 34 -19.41 -10.61 -2.10
CA VAL A 34 -18.13 -10.93 -2.73
C VAL A 34 -17.33 -11.84 -1.82
N SER A 35 -16.84 -12.96 -2.32
CA SER A 35 -15.95 -13.88 -1.60
C SER A 35 -14.50 -13.71 -2.06
N ALA A 36 -13.55 -14.19 -1.25
CA ALA A 36 -12.13 -14.23 -1.63
C ALA A 36 -11.92 -14.96 -2.97
N ALA A 37 -12.67 -16.05 -3.21
CA ALA A 37 -12.58 -16.79 -4.47
C ALA A 37 -13.11 -16.00 -5.68
N ASP A 38 -14.15 -15.15 -5.50
CA ASP A 38 -14.63 -14.26 -6.56
C ASP A 38 -13.57 -13.23 -6.91
N ILE A 39 -12.90 -12.66 -5.90
CA ILE A 39 -11.80 -11.69 -6.07
C ILE A 39 -10.63 -12.34 -6.80
N ALA A 40 -10.16 -13.48 -6.30
CA ALA A 40 -9.05 -14.19 -6.93
C ALA A 40 -9.33 -14.53 -8.40
N ALA A 41 -10.58 -14.92 -8.72
CA ALA A 41 -10.97 -15.24 -10.09
C ALA A 41 -10.95 -14.03 -11.03
N VAL A 42 -11.41 -12.84 -10.58
CA VAL A 42 -11.41 -11.65 -11.43
C VAL A 42 -10.04 -10.99 -11.51
N CYS A 43 -9.20 -11.11 -10.47
CA CYS A 43 -7.84 -10.60 -10.43
C CYS A 43 -6.83 -11.49 -11.16
N ASP A 44 -7.18 -12.74 -11.52
CA ASP A 44 -6.30 -13.62 -12.29
C ASP A 44 -5.96 -12.99 -13.65
N ARG A 45 -4.66 -12.84 -13.94
CA ARG A 45 -4.19 -12.17 -15.17
C ARG A 45 -4.35 -13.00 -16.43
N ARG A 46 -4.70 -14.29 -16.32
CA ARG A 46 -4.88 -15.22 -17.45
C ARG A 46 -6.34 -15.58 -17.69
N ALA A 47 -7.11 -15.79 -16.63
CA ALA A 47 -8.48 -16.25 -16.70
C ALA A 47 -9.51 -15.18 -16.32
N GLY A 48 -9.09 -14.09 -15.66
CA GLY A 48 -9.90 -12.96 -15.24
C GLY A 48 -9.58 -11.67 -16.02
N PHE A 49 -9.89 -10.53 -15.42
CA PHE A 49 -9.51 -9.21 -15.94
C PHE A 49 -8.05 -8.87 -15.59
N GLY A 50 -7.49 -9.53 -14.58
CA GLY A 50 -6.13 -9.33 -14.08
C GLY A 50 -6.00 -8.01 -13.29
N ALA A 51 -5.50 -8.09 -12.06
CA ALA A 51 -5.15 -6.93 -11.25
C ALA A 51 -4.31 -7.36 -10.04
N ASP A 52 -3.59 -6.42 -9.45
CA ASP A 52 -2.84 -6.62 -8.20
C ASP A 52 -3.75 -6.62 -6.97
N GLY A 53 -4.96 -6.09 -7.10
CA GLY A 53 -5.92 -6.09 -6.01
C GLY A 53 -7.33 -5.70 -6.44
N PHE A 54 -8.24 -5.84 -5.48
CA PHE A 54 -9.65 -5.53 -5.62
C PHE A 54 -10.08 -4.55 -4.54
N VAL A 55 -10.82 -3.51 -4.94
CA VAL A 55 -11.34 -2.48 -4.03
C VAL A 55 -12.85 -2.41 -4.17
N ARG A 56 -13.56 -2.52 -3.06
CA ARG A 56 -14.97 -2.16 -3.02
C ARG A 56 -15.12 -0.74 -2.48
N VAL A 57 -15.84 0.09 -3.20
CA VAL A 57 -16.20 1.45 -2.80
C VAL A 57 -17.50 1.39 -2.04
N VAL A 58 -17.44 1.50 -0.70
CA VAL A 58 -18.63 1.39 0.17
C VAL A 58 -18.79 2.63 1.04
N ARG A 59 -20.01 2.90 1.52
CA ARG A 59 -20.19 3.87 2.60
C ARG A 59 -19.69 3.25 3.91
N THR A 60 -18.99 4.04 4.71
CA THR A 60 -18.43 3.58 5.99
C THR A 60 -19.53 2.98 6.88
N ARG A 61 -20.70 3.60 6.91
CA ARG A 61 -21.87 3.12 7.69
C ARG A 61 -22.39 1.74 7.26
N SER A 62 -22.17 1.36 6.00
CA SER A 62 -22.66 0.10 5.42
C SER A 62 -21.66 -1.06 5.57
N LEU A 63 -20.46 -0.78 6.10
CA LEU A 63 -19.45 -1.80 6.35
C LEU A 63 -19.66 -2.44 7.74
N PRO A 64 -19.87 -3.76 7.83
CA PRO A 64 -19.98 -4.44 9.12
C PRO A 64 -18.74 -4.24 9.99
N GLY A 65 -18.97 -3.84 11.25
CA GLY A 65 -17.87 -3.60 12.20
C GLY A 65 -17.24 -2.21 12.11
N ALA A 66 -17.63 -1.35 11.16
CA ALA A 66 -17.09 0.00 11.02
C ALA A 66 -17.90 1.08 11.78
N GLN A 67 -18.94 0.72 12.56
CA GLN A 67 -19.79 1.68 13.26
C GLN A 67 -18.97 2.57 14.20
N GLY A 68 -18.13 1.99 15.05
CA GLY A 68 -17.28 2.76 15.96
C GLY A 68 -16.26 3.64 15.24
N PHE A 69 -15.76 3.20 14.08
CA PHE A 69 -14.91 4.01 13.22
C PHE A 69 -15.69 5.19 12.64
N HIS A 70 -16.90 4.96 12.11
CA HIS A 70 -17.75 6.03 11.57
C HIS A 70 -18.15 7.08 12.62
N GLU A 71 -18.40 6.65 13.85
CA GLU A 71 -18.67 7.56 14.97
C GLU A 71 -17.46 8.40 15.35
N ALA A 72 -16.25 7.81 15.29
CA ALA A 72 -15.00 8.49 15.62
C ALA A 72 -14.50 9.41 14.49
N VAL A 73 -14.80 9.10 13.24
CA VAL A 73 -14.34 9.83 12.04
C VAL A 73 -15.53 10.03 11.09
N PRO A 74 -16.50 10.89 11.45
CA PRO A 74 -17.73 11.06 10.67
C PRO A 74 -17.51 11.65 9.28
N GLU A 75 -16.41 12.37 9.06
CA GLU A 75 -16.01 12.90 7.76
C GLU A 75 -15.56 11.81 6.77
N ALA A 76 -15.17 10.62 7.24
CA ALA A 76 -14.85 9.46 6.40
C ALA A 76 -16.16 8.76 5.96
N GLU A 77 -16.94 9.44 5.13
CA GLU A 77 -18.20 8.90 4.58
C GLU A 77 -17.96 7.62 3.77
N TRP A 78 -16.84 7.55 3.05
CA TRP A 78 -16.48 6.46 2.17
C TRP A 78 -15.37 5.60 2.76
N PHE A 79 -15.46 4.29 2.55
CA PHE A 79 -14.50 3.30 3.03
C PHE A 79 -13.91 2.50 1.87
N MET A 80 -12.60 2.44 1.82
CA MET A 80 -11.85 1.63 0.89
C MET A 80 -11.74 0.19 1.42
N ASP A 81 -12.67 -0.66 1.04
CA ASP A 81 -12.70 -2.08 1.40
C ASP A 81 -11.77 -2.87 0.46
N TYR A 82 -10.47 -2.91 0.81
CA TYR A 82 -9.38 -3.37 -0.04
C TYR A 82 -8.99 -4.82 0.23
N TYR A 83 -8.71 -5.53 -0.87
CA TYR A 83 -8.29 -6.94 -0.90
C TYR A 83 -7.11 -7.11 -1.87
N ASN A 84 -6.16 -7.98 -1.53
CA ASN A 84 -5.13 -8.44 -2.44
C ASN A 84 -5.73 -9.29 -3.58
N ALA A 85 -4.94 -9.56 -4.63
CA ALA A 85 -5.38 -10.36 -5.78
C ALA A 85 -5.82 -11.78 -5.42
N ASP A 86 -5.31 -12.36 -4.34
CA ASP A 86 -5.70 -13.68 -3.84
C ASP A 86 -7.00 -13.68 -3.02
N GLY A 87 -7.60 -12.50 -2.83
CA GLY A 87 -8.81 -12.29 -2.03
C GLY A 87 -8.54 -12.15 -0.52
N SER A 88 -7.31 -12.16 -0.08
CA SER A 88 -6.96 -11.84 1.31
C SER A 88 -7.24 -10.37 1.61
N VAL A 89 -7.67 -10.13 2.85
CA VAL A 89 -7.95 -8.76 3.33
C VAL A 89 -6.64 -8.01 3.49
N ALA A 90 -6.58 -6.77 2.99
CA ALA A 90 -5.46 -5.87 3.17
C ALA A 90 -5.87 -4.60 3.95
N GLU A 91 -4.94 -4.02 4.69
CA GLU A 91 -5.24 -2.90 5.59
C GLU A 91 -5.35 -1.58 4.83
N MET A 92 -4.35 -1.25 4.01
CA MET A 92 -4.27 0.01 3.28
C MET A 92 -3.24 -0.09 2.15
N CYS A 93 -3.45 0.69 1.09
CA CYS A 93 -2.52 0.86 -0.02
C CYS A 93 -2.61 2.28 -0.56
N GLY A 94 -1.49 3.01 -0.57
CA GLY A 94 -1.44 4.39 -1.07
C GLY A 94 -1.82 4.51 -2.55
N ASN A 95 -1.40 3.54 -3.39
CA ASN A 95 -1.74 3.49 -4.81
C ASN A 95 -3.25 3.31 -5.01
N ALA A 96 -3.85 2.36 -4.29
CA ALA A 96 -5.29 2.13 -4.31
C ALA A 96 -6.06 3.35 -3.78
N SER A 97 -5.55 4.05 -2.76
CA SER A 97 -6.20 5.23 -2.18
C SER A 97 -6.30 6.39 -3.18
N ARG A 98 -5.26 6.62 -3.99
CA ARG A 98 -5.29 7.64 -5.05
C ARG A 98 -6.34 7.30 -6.11
N LEU A 99 -6.35 6.07 -6.59
CA LEU A 99 -7.35 5.61 -7.55
C LEU A 99 -8.77 5.65 -6.96
N PHE A 100 -8.93 5.31 -5.69
CA PHE A 100 -10.21 5.38 -4.98
C PHE A 100 -10.78 6.81 -4.98
N ALA A 101 -9.96 7.81 -4.64
CA ALA A 101 -10.38 9.20 -4.67
C ALA A 101 -10.74 9.68 -6.08
N ALA A 102 -9.95 9.27 -7.09
CA ALA A 102 -10.25 9.57 -8.49
C ALA A 102 -11.58 8.95 -8.94
N VAL A 103 -11.89 7.73 -8.50
CA VAL A 103 -13.18 7.06 -8.79
C VAL A 103 -14.32 7.75 -8.07
N LEU A 104 -14.15 8.19 -6.81
CA LEU A 104 -15.19 8.96 -6.10
C LEU A 104 -15.59 10.22 -6.87
N ASP A 105 -14.62 10.94 -7.42
CA ASP A 105 -14.85 12.15 -8.21
C ASP A 105 -15.47 11.82 -9.58
N ALA A 106 -14.89 10.88 -10.32
CA ALA A 106 -15.33 10.51 -11.67
C ALA A 106 -16.77 9.93 -11.72
N GLU A 107 -17.13 9.13 -10.71
CA GLU A 107 -18.47 8.54 -10.58
C GLU A 107 -19.49 9.51 -9.94
N GLY A 108 -19.09 10.74 -9.64
CA GLY A 108 -19.95 11.75 -9.02
C GLY A 108 -20.40 11.40 -7.59
N LEU A 109 -19.72 10.48 -6.92
CA LEU A 109 -20.01 10.06 -5.55
C LEU A 109 -19.56 11.13 -4.54
N ARG A 110 -18.45 11.80 -4.84
CA ARG A 110 -17.89 12.91 -4.08
C ARG A 110 -17.11 13.82 -5.03
N SER A 111 -17.58 15.03 -5.27
CA SER A 111 -16.80 16.03 -6.03
C SER A 111 -15.61 16.51 -5.21
N ILE A 112 -14.42 16.51 -5.81
CA ILE A 112 -13.15 16.89 -5.18
C ILE A 112 -12.44 17.87 -6.11
N ALA A 113 -12.52 19.16 -5.80
CA ALA A 113 -11.87 20.20 -6.60
C ALA A 113 -10.34 20.20 -6.38
N ASP A 114 -9.61 20.88 -7.26
CA ASP A 114 -8.18 21.08 -7.09
C ASP A 114 -7.88 21.81 -5.77
N GLY A 115 -6.96 21.28 -4.99
CA GLY A 115 -6.64 21.72 -3.63
C GLY A 115 -7.54 21.16 -2.53
N ASP A 116 -8.68 20.54 -2.87
CA ASP A 116 -9.57 19.93 -1.88
C ASP A 116 -9.05 18.58 -1.41
N SER A 117 -9.43 18.23 -0.18
CA SER A 117 -9.12 16.94 0.43
C SER A 117 -10.40 16.15 0.73
N VAL A 118 -10.31 14.83 0.61
CA VAL A 118 -11.33 13.90 1.09
C VAL A 118 -10.72 12.96 2.12
N THR A 119 -11.41 12.77 3.25
CA THR A 119 -11.06 11.74 4.23
C THR A 119 -11.80 10.46 3.90
N ILE A 120 -11.07 9.36 3.76
CA ILE A 120 -11.62 8.03 3.56
C ILE A 120 -11.30 7.11 4.74
N GLY A 121 -12.15 6.14 4.97
CA GLY A 121 -11.89 5.04 5.89
C GLY A 121 -11.06 3.94 5.21
N THR A 122 -10.13 3.37 5.94
CA THR A 122 -9.41 2.15 5.57
C THR A 122 -9.26 1.26 6.81
N ARG A 123 -8.87 -0.01 6.64
CA ARG A 123 -8.56 -0.86 7.82
C ARG A 123 -7.33 -0.38 8.58
N GLY A 124 -6.41 0.34 7.91
CA GLY A 124 -5.27 1.02 8.54
C GLY A 124 -5.63 2.38 9.17
N GLY A 125 -6.93 2.73 9.31
CA GLY A 125 -7.42 4.00 9.85
C GLY A 125 -7.83 5.00 8.76
N ALA A 126 -8.16 6.21 9.16
CA ALA A 126 -8.52 7.29 8.24
C ALA A 126 -7.30 7.76 7.44
N ARG A 127 -7.54 8.12 6.17
CA ARG A 127 -6.51 8.73 5.30
C ARG A 127 -7.10 9.94 4.60
N ALA A 128 -6.33 11.02 4.62
CA ALA A 128 -6.65 12.21 3.84
C ALA A 128 -6.01 12.11 2.45
N ILE A 129 -6.79 12.38 1.42
CA ILE A 129 -6.34 12.38 0.04
C ILE A 129 -6.66 13.75 -0.54
N THR A 130 -5.65 14.42 -1.06
CA THR A 130 -5.75 15.78 -1.61
C THR A 130 -5.54 15.73 -3.12
N ARG A 131 -6.42 16.41 -3.87
CA ARG A 131 -6.21 16.63 -5.29
C ARG A 131 -5.21 17.77 -5.51
N VAL A 132 -4.23 17.55 -6.38
CA VAL A 132 -3.22 18.55 -6.76
C VAL A 132 -3.11 18.53 -8.29
N GLY A 133 -3.87 19.39 -8.96
CA GLY A 133 -4.03 19.35 -10.42
C GLY A 133 -4.60 18.02 -10.88
N ASP A 134 -3.84 17.30 -11.70
CA ASP A 134 -4.21 15.95 -12.19
C ASP A 134 -3.68 14.81 -11.29
N LEU A 135 -3.03 15.15 -10.18
CA LEU A 135 -2.43 14.18 -9.26
C LEU A 135 -3.22 14.12 -7.95
N TRP A 136 -2.95 13.05 -7.21
CA TRP A 136 -3.53 12.79 -5.88
C TRP A 136 -2.42 12.53 -4.87
N THR A 137 -2.42 13.28 -3.77
CA THR A 137 -1.51 13.10 -2.64
C THR A 137 -2.24 12.40 -1.51
N VAL A 138 -1.60 11.40 -0.91
CA VAL A 138 -2.17 10.64 0.23
C VAL A 138 -1.34 10.92 1.47
N ASP A 139 -2.00 11.32 2.55
CA ASP A 139 -1.38 11.32 3.88
C ASP A 139 -1.33 9.89 4.42
N MET A 140 -0.15 9.29 4.36
CA MET A 140 0.09 7.92 4.85
C MET A 140 0.16 7.83 6.37
N GLY A 141 0.17 8.96 7.06
CA GLY A 141 0.42 9.05 8.49
C GLY A 141 1.91 8.94 8.85
N PRO A 142 2.23 8.96 10.14
CA PRO A 142 3.62 8.93 10.59
C PRO A 142 4.23 7.53 10.44
N ALA A 143 5.47 7.49 9.93
CA ALA A 143 6.31 6.31 10.01
C ALA A 143 6.65 6.01 11.48
N ARG A 144 6.63 4.73 11.85
CA ARG A 144 6.94 4.28 13.21
C ARG A 144 7.96 3.15 13.18
N PRO A 145 9.08 3.25 13.89
CA PRO A 145 9.97 2.11 14.06
C PRO A 145 9.21 0.91 14.64
N ILE A 146 9.38 -0.28 14.05
CA ILE A 146 8.77 -1.52 14.54
C ILE A 146 9.53 -2.02 15.78
N ARG A 147 10.86 -1.83 15.81
CA ARG A 147 11.73 -2.12 16.94
C ARG A 147 12.29 -0.83 17.50
N PRO A 148 12.68 -0.79 18.78
CA PRO A 148 13.45 0.34 19.29
C PRO A 148 14.72 0.48 18.45
N VAL A 149 15.01 1.70 17.98
CA VAL A 149 16.27 2.01 17.31
C VAL A 149 17.39 1.73 18.32
N GLY A 150 18.43 1.01 17.90
CA GLY A 150 19.46 0.54 18.83
C GLY A 150 19.15 -0.80 19.51
N ALA A 151 18.18 -1.56 19.05
CA ALA A 151 17.85 -2.87 19.61
C ALA A 151 18.92 -3.95 19.39
N LEU A 152 19.84 -3.74 18.45
CA LEU A 152 21.03 -4.58 18.24
C LEU A 152 22.22 -3.97 19.00
N ALA A 153 23.05 -4.82 19.58
CA ALA A 153 24.10 -4.40 20.54
C ALA A 153 25.12 -3.38 19.97
N ASP A 154 25.26 -3.34 18.64
CA ASP A 154 26.21 -2.46 17.95
C ASP A 154 25.52 -1.25 17.27
N ALA A 155 24.19 -1.11 17.42
CA ALA A 155 23.37 -0.11 16.72
C ALA A 155 23.12 1.18 17.53
N GLU A 156 23.74 1.36 18.68
CA GLU A 156 23.43 2.49 19.57
C GLU A 156 23.78 3.87 18.99
N GLU A 157 24.62 3.92 17.95
CA GLU A 157 25.02 5.18 17.30
C GLU A 157 24.48 5.31 15.85
N ASP A 158 24.10 4.21 15.18
CA ASP A 158 23.90 4.19 13.72
C ASP A 158 22.43 4.20 13.26
N GLY A 159 21.48 4.09 14.18
CA GLY A 159 20.05 4.26 13.86
C GLY A 159 19.40 3.13 13.05
N TRP A 160 19.98 1.91 13.01
CA TRP A 160 19.41 0.73 12.34
C TRP A 160 19.02 -0.36 13.36
N ASP A 161 18.15 -1.28 12.96
CA ASP A 161 17.61 -2.35 13.83
C ASP A 161 17.65 -3.75 13.22
N THR A 162 18.14 -3.88 12.02
CA THR A 162 18.32 -5.15 11.31
C THR A 162 19.42 -5.03 10.26
N VAL A 163 20.00 -6.15 9.85
CA VAL A 163 20.88 -6.22 8.69
C VAL A 163 20.21 -7.07 7.61
N VAL A 164 20.49 -6.76 6.35
CA VAL A 164 19.89 -7.42 5.20
C VAL A 164 20.97 -7.78 4.20
N VAL A 165 20.93 -9.04 3.72
CA VAL A 165 21.69 -9.47 2.54
C VAL A 165 20.75 -9.46 1.36
N VAL A 166 21.07 -8.62 0.36
CA VAL A 166 20.25 -8.46 -0.86
C VAL A 166 21.01 -9.07 -2.03
N PRO A 167 20.42 -9.98 -2.80
CA PRO A 167 21.05 -10.51 -4.02
C PRO A 167 21.49 -9.38 -4.96
N GLY A 168 22.71 -9.53 -5.51
CA GLY A 168 23.33 -8.51 -6.36
C GLY A 168 24.09 -7.41 -5.62
N LEU A 169 23.91 -7.26 -4.31
CA LEU A 169 24.70 -6.35 -3.48
C LEU A 169 25.78 -7.09 -2.70
N GLU A 170 26.95 -6.48 -2.56
CA GLU A 170 28.04 -7.06 -1.78
C GLU A 170 27.83 -6.83 -0.27
N GLY A 171 27.90 -7.92 0.51
CA GLY A 171 27.90 -7.90 1.97
C GLY A 171 26.54 -7.61 2.60
N GLU A 172 26.57 -7.38 3.90
CA GLU A 172 25.40 -7.03 4.71
C GLU A 172 25.11 -5.53 4.63
N ARG A 173 23.83 -5.17 4.65
CA ARG A 173 23.37 -3.78 4.64
C ARG A 173 22.60 -3.48 5.91
N ALA A 174 22.95 -2.39 6.57
CA ALA A 174 22.16 -1.87 7.67
C ALA A 174 20.79 -1.42 7.19
N ALA A 175 19.74 -1.73 7.95
CA ALA A 175 18.37 -1.44 7.59
C ALA A 175 17.52 -1.06 8.79
N LEU A 176 16.43 -0.34 8.52
CA LEU A 176 15.48 0.10 9.52
C LEU A 176 14.11 -0.51 9.27
N SER A 177 13.55 -1.17 10.29
CA SER A 177 12.19 -1.72 10.24
C SER A 177 11.17 -0.65 10.61
N ILE A 178 10.29 -0.30 9.65
CA ILE A 178 9.31 0.77 9.77
C ILE A 178 7.89 0.24 9.50
N SER A 179 6.93 0.71 10.29
CA SER A 179 5.49 0.50 10.05
C SER A 179 4.85 1.75 9.42
N MET A 180 4.07 1.53 8.31
CA MET A 180 3.37 2.59 7.54
C MET A 180 1.90 2.27 7.14
N PRO A 181 1.01 1.68 7.88
CA PRO A 181 1.01 0.70 8.99
C PRO A 181 1.50 -0.72 8.61
N ASN A 182 1.61 -1.06 7.32
CA ASN A 182 2.23 -2.32 6.91
C ASN A 182 3.75 -2.29 7.18
N PRO A 183 4.39 -3.44 7.37
CA PRO A 183 5.81 -3.51 7.70
C PRO A 183 6.69 -3.28 6.48
N HIS A 184 7.71 -2.45 6.65
CA HIS A 184 8.76 -2.16 5.67
C HIS A 184 10.13 -2.37 6.30
N THR A 185 11.10 -2.83 5.50
CA THR A 185 12.53 -2.82 5.83
C THR A 185 13.23 -1.93 4.83
N VAL A 186 13.73 -0.80 5.31
CA VAL A 186 14.35 0.24 4.48
C VAL A 186 15.86 0.13 4.55
N VAL A 187 16.50 -0.03 3.39
CA VAL A 187 17.95 -0.05 3.22
C VAL A 187 18.36 1.20 2.46
N ALA A 188 19.16 2.06 3.07
CA ALA A 188 19.75 3.20 2.40
C ALA A 188 21.02 2.75 1.66
N LEU A 189 21.06 2.97 0.35
CA LEU A 189 22.20 2.69 -0.51
C LEU A 189 23.04 3.96 -0.72
N GLY A 190 24.30 3.77 -1.06
CA GLY A 190 25.24 4.87 -1.26
C GLY A 190 24.98 5.68 -2.53
N ASP A 191 24.54 5.01 -3.59
CA ASP A 191 24.30 5.62 -4.89
C ASP A 191 23.35 4.78 -5.77
N GLU A 192 23.01 5.34 -6.95
CA GLU A 192 22.15 4.66 -7.92
C GLU A 192 22.80 3.44 -8.59
N ASP A 193 24.12 3.33 -8.61
CA ASP A 193 24.82 2.18 -9.22
C ASP A 193 24.65 0.95 -8.31
N GLU A 194 24.68 1.13 -7.00
CA GLU A 194 24.28 0.07 -6.05
C GLU A 194 22.82 -0.35 -6.26
N LEU A 195 21.89 0.61 -6.44
CA LEU A 195 20.49 0.29 -6.70
C LEU A 195 20.31 -0.53 -7.99
N ARG A 196 21.05 -0.19 -9.04
CA ARG A 196 21.02 -0.95 -10.31
C ARG A 196 21.68 -2.32 -10.21
N ALA A 197 22.60 -2.53 -9.27
CA ALA A 197 23.25 -3.81 -9.05
C ALA A 197 22.37 -4.82 -8.33
N ALA A 198 21.34 -4.37 -7.61
CA ALA A 198 20.41 -5.26 -6.92
C ALA A 198 19.66 -6.16 -7.92
N ASP A 199 19.67 -7.48 -7.68
CA ASP A 199 19.01 -8.46 -8.53
C ASP A 199 17.56 -8.67 -8.13
N PHE A 200 16.67 -7.75 -8.57
CA PHE A 200 15.25 -7.86 -8.34
C PHE A 200 14.59 -9.06 -9.04
N ALA A 201 15.16 -9.55 -10.15
CA ALA A 201 14.64 -10.73 -10.86
C ALA A 201 14.87 -12.00 -10.04
N GLY A 202 16.03 -12.10 -9.38
CA GLY A 202 16.35 -13.22 -8.49
C GLY A 202 15.46 -13.29 -7.24
N LEU A 203 14.84 -12.18 -6.84
CA LEU A 203 13.97 -12.13 -5.65
C LEU A 203 12.61 -12.81 -5.87
N THR A 204 12.16 -13.00 -7.11
CA THR A 204 10.82 -13.51 -7.45
C THR A 204 10.79 -14.97 -7.89
N ASP A 205 11.88 -15.53 -8.42
CA ASP A 205 11.88 -16.81 -9.14
C ASP A 205 13.03 -17.77 -8.76
N SER A 206 13.12 -18.25 -7.54
CA SER A 206 14.11 -19.25 -7.14
C SER A 206 15.58 -18.79 -7.07
N GLY A 207 15.84 -17.49 -7.06
CA GLY A 207 17.14 -16.91 -6.72
C GLY A 207 17.47 -17.04 -5.23
N ASP A 208 18.65 -16.56 -4.84
CA ASP A 208 19.00 -16.48 -3.44
C ASP A 208 18.01 -15.56 -2.70
N PRO A 209 17.38 -16.03 -1.62
CA PRO A 209 16.40 -15.21 -0.91
C PRO A 209 17.10 -14.03 -0.21
N VAL A 210 16.35 -12.94 -0.03
CA VAL A 210 16.77 -11.90 0.91
C VAL A 210 16.89 -12.48 2.30
N VAL A 211 18.02 -12.25 2.96
CA VAL A 211 18.25 -12.71 4.32
C VAL A 211 18.21 -11.51 5.26
N TYR A 212 17.44 -11.63 6.32
CA TYR A 212 17.28 -10.61 7.36
C TYR A 212 17.80 -11.13 8.69
N ASP A 213 18.56 -10.32 9.42
CA ASP A 213 18.99 -10.63 10.78
C ASP A 213 18.81 -9.41 11.71
N PRO A 214 17.89 -9.49 12.68
CA PRO A 214 16.90 -10.54 12.88
C PRO A 214 15.78 -10.53 11.83
N ALA A 215 15.22 -11.71 11.53
CA ALA A 215 14.14 -11.87 10.59
C ALA A 215 12.87 -11.12 11.04
N PRO A 216 12.10 -10.51 10.10
CA PRO A 216 10.83 -9.86 10.42
C PRO A 216 9.79 -10.90 10.86
N MET A 217 9.01 -10.58 11.92
CA MET A 217 8.07 -11.53 12.54
C MET A 217 6.87 -11.89 11.65
N ALA A 218 6.47 -11.01 10.74
CA ALA A 218 5.25 -11.17 9.91
C ALA A 218 5.48 -10.89 8.43
N GLY A 219 6.73 -11.02 7.96
CA GLY A 219 7.10 -10.56 6.62
C GLY A 219 7.34 -9.04 6.59
N THR A 220 7.84 -8.55 5.47
CA THR A 220 8.14 -7.12 5.27
C THR A 220 8.17 -6.80 3.78
N ASN A 221 7.92 -5.54 3.44
CA ASN A 221 8.27 -4.98 2.14
C ASN A 221 9.71 -4.48 2.21
N LEU A 222 10.57 -4.93 1.30
CA LEU A 222 11.94 -4.43 1.20
C LEU A 222 11.96 -3.18 0.33
N GLU A 223 12.51 -2.11 0.88
CA GLU A 223 12.69 -0.82 0.20
C GLU A 223 14.18 -0.53 0.08
N LEU A 224 14.69 -0.51 -1.15
CA LEU A 224 16.04 -0.05 -1.44
C LEU A 224 15.97 1.41 -1.88
N VAL A 225 16.58 2.31 -1.13
CA VAL A 225 16.47 3.75 -1.35
C VAL A 225 17.84 4.40 -1.48
N VAL A 226 17.94 5.38 -2.39
CA VAL A 226 19.12 6.23 -2.52
C VAL A 226 18.74 7.64 -2.07
N PRO A 227 19.33 8.15 -0.97
CA PRO A 227 19.11 9.54 -0.56
C PRO A 227 19.66 10.50 -1.63
N MET A 228 18.78 11.29 -2.24
CA MET A 228 19.14 12.21 -3.33
C MET A 228 19.76 13.53 -2.82
N GLY A 229 19.98 13.65 -1.52
CA GLY A 229 20.42 14.88 -0.87
C GLY A 229 19.33 15.95 -0.85
N GLY A 230 19.36 16.78 0.15
CA GLY A 230 18.45 17.90 0.31
C GLY A 230 19.05 18.88 1.32
N ASP A 231 18.55 20.12 1.36
CA ASP A 231 18.89 21.02 2.44
C ASP A 231 18.26 20.49 3.72
N ALA A 232 19.11 20.13 4.70
CA ALA A 232 18.69 19.64 6.01
C ALA A 232 17.73 20.59 6.73
N ASP A 233 17.70 21.87 6.33
CA ASP A 233 16.80 22.92 6.84
C ASP A 233 15.48 23.02 6.05
N SER A 234 15.28 22.23 4.99
CA SER A 234 14.00 22.25 4.28
C SER A 234 12.94 21.50 5.08
N ALA A 235 11.76 22.09 5.25
CA ALA A 235 10.63 21.48 5.96
C ALA A 235 10.13 20.17 5.29
N THR A 236 10.69 19.81 4.14
CA THR A 236 10.37 18.61 3.36
C THR A 236 11.35 17.45 3.59
N GLY A 237 12.44 17.65 4.35
CA GLY A 237 13.49 16.65 4.52
C GLY A 237 14.23 16.30 3.22
N ASP A 238 15.10 15.31 3.30
CA ASP A 238 15.81 14.80 2.14
C ASP A 238 14.84 14.11 1.17
N ARG A 239 15.09 14.29 -0.12
CA ARG A 239 14.35 13.57 -1.16
C ARG A 239 14.91 12.16 -1.29
N VAL A 240 14.00 11.20 -1.42
CA VAL A 240 14.33 9.80 -1.66
C VAL A 240 13.89 9.47 -3.08
N GLY A 241 14.77 8.87 -3.84
CA GLY A 241 14.52 8.41 -5.22
C GLY A 241 13.80 7.05 -5.27
#